data_b1b08b46c3aa01c196aafb1751070a38
#
_entry.id   b1b08b46c3aa01c196aafb1751070a38
#
_cell.length_a   1.000
_cell.length_b   1.000
_cell.length_c   1.000
_cell.angle_alpha   90.00
_cell.angle_beta   90.00
_cell.angle_gamma   90.00
#
_symmetry.space_group_name_H-M   'P 1'
#
loop_
_entity.id
_entity.type
_entity.pdbx_description
1 polymer ?
#
loop_
_entity_poly.entity_id
_entity_poly.type
_entity_poly.pdbx_seq_one_letter_code
_entity_poly.pdbx_strand_id
1 'polypeptide(L)'
;MILYEDAALVVLDKPAGLSSEDGVPAALRKLWGRPDASVGVIHRLDTGVSGLMVYAKTPQAAAALSRQVTQSQQVYAEQDGRAEPDAGTPDAPPFVKQYRALITGGPDEKLPAEGVLRDYLFKDSRKGRVFPVSRPRKGVKEAVLEYRIAATAEDGAFSLADITLHTGRTHQIRVQFASRKLSLIHISEPTRRS
;
A
#
# COMPACT_ATOMS: atom_id res chain seq x y z
N MET A 1 7.61 11.10 12.50
CA MET A 1 7.41 12.57 12.67
C MET A 1 6.01 12.93 12.19
N ILE A 2 5.22 13.70 13.00
CA ILE A 2 3.90 14.21 12.57
C ILE A 2 4.15 15.30 11.52
N LEU A 3 3.41 15.23 10.42
CA LEU A 3 3.48 16.17 9.29
C LEU A 3 2.26 17.07 9.24
N TYR A 4 1.11 16.57 9.67
CA TYR A 4 -0.14 17.31 9.77
C TYR A 4 -1.00 16.73 10.89
N GLU A 5 -1.71 17.59 11.62
CA GLU A 5 -2.64 17.17 12.64
C GLU A 5 -3.75 18.21 12.81
N ASP A 6 -5.00 17.73 12.90
CA ASP A 6 -6.16 18.55 13.26
C ASP A 6 -7.06 17.82 14.29
N ALA A 7 -8.29 18.26 14.44
CA ALA A 7 -9.26 17.63 15.34
C ALA A 7 -9.72 16.23 14.87
N ALA A 8 -9.66 15.93 13.57
CA ALA A 8 -10.26 14.76 12.95
C ALA A 8 -9.23 13.68 12.59
N LEU A 9 -8.01 14.07 12.18
CA LEU A 9 -7.00 13.14 11.69
C LEU A 9 -5.56 13.59 12.02
N VAL A 10 -4.63 12.67 11.88
CA VAL A 10 -3.19 12.93 11.93
C VAL A 10 -2.50 12.23 10.77
N VAL A 11 -1.58 12.93 10.09
CA VAL A 11 -0.69 12.41 9.06
C VAL A 11 0.73 12.41 9.59
N LEU A 12 1.41 11.29 9.46
CA LEU A 12 2.78 11.14 9.95
C LEU A 12 3.64 10.33 8.98
N ASP A 13 4.93 10.52 9.08
CA ASP A 13 5.93 9.63 8.48
C ASP A 13 6.25 8.52 9.48
N LYS A 14 5.81 7.29 9.15
CA LYS A 14 6.04 6.10 9.95
C LYS A 14 7.48 5.61 9.73
N PRO A 15 8.29 5.48 10.76
CA PRO A 15 9.62 4.86 10.60
C PRO A 15 9.49 3.35 10.32
N ALA A 16 10.50 2.80 9.66
CA ALA A 16 10.69 1.36 9.59
C ALA A 16 10.89 0.77 11.00
N GLY A 17 10.44 -0.45 11.21
CA GLY A 17 10.53 -1.14 12.50
C GLY A 17 9.32 -0.93 13.42
N LEU A 18 8.44 0.03 13.14
CA LEU A 18 7.25 0.31 13.96
C LEU A 18 5.98 -0.31 13.32
N SER A 19 5.17 -1.02 14.12
CA SER A 19 3.88 -1.56 13.67
C SER A 19 2.88 -0.44 13.39
N SER A 20 2.19 -0.53 12.26
CA SER A 20 1.11 0.41 11.88
C SER A 20 -0.14 0.24 12.74
N GLU A 21 -0.41 -0.97 13.24
CA GLU A 21 -1.67 -1.30 13.92
C GLU A 21 -1.59 -1.07 15.42
N ASP A 22 -0.43 -1.32 16.04
CA ASP A 22 -0.25 -1.22 17.49
C ASP A 22 0.78 -0.17 17.86
N GLY A 23 1.96 -0.17 17.22
CA GLY A 23 3.10 0.65 17.59
C GLY A 23 2.86 2.14 17.39
N VAL A 24 2.35 2.55 16.21
CA VAL A 24 2.05 3.96 15.92
C VAL A 24 0.89 4.46 16.79
N PRO A 25 -0.25 3.75 16.94
CA PRO A 25 -1.31 4.16 17.85
C PRO A 25 -0.83 4.32 19.30
N ALA A 26 0.00 3.42 19.81
CA ALA A 26 0.56 3.53 21.15
C ALA A 26 1.47 4.77 21.29
N ALA A 27 2.33 5.03 20.30
CA ALA A 27 3.20 6.19 20.27
C ALA A 27 2.42 7.51 20.24
N LEU A 28 1.34 7.57 19.45
CA LEU A 28 0.45 8.76 19.38
C LEU A 28 -0.26 9.01 20.71
N ARG A 29 -0.82 7.96 21.34
CA ARG A 29 -1.46 8.10 22.67
C ARG A 29 -0.49 8.62 23.73
N LYS A 30 0.74 8.08 23.70
CA LYS A 30 1.80 8.57 24.61
C LYS A 30 2.15 10.03 24.34
N LEU A 31 2.30 10.42 23.07
CA LEU A 31 2.64 11.79 22.67
C LEU A 31 1.55 12.78 23.11
N TRP A 32 0.27 12.40 22.96
CA TRP A 32 -0.87 13.25 23.38
C TRP A 32 -1.13 13.25 24.89
N GLY A 33 -0.45 12.39 25.67
CA GLY A 33 -0.75 12.20 27.10
C GLY A 33 -2.16 11.64 27.35
N ARG A 34 -2.74 10.92 26.38
CA ARG A 34 -4.12 10.42 26.38
C ARG A 34 -4.15 8.92 26.04
N PRO A 35 -4.01 8.05 27.03
CA PRO A 35 -3.92 6.59 26.82
C PRO A 35 -5.19 5.98 26.20
N ASP A 36 -6.33 6.61 26.40
CA ASP A 36 -7.66 6.23 25.90
C ASP A 36 -8.03 6.89 24.57
N ALA A 37 -7.16 7.73 23.98
CA ALA A 37 -7.46 8.41 22.73
C ALA A 37 -7.75 7.40 21.60
N SER A 38 -8.84 7.68 20.85
CA SER A 38 -9.17 6.92 19.65
C SER A 38 -8.12 7.17 18.56
N VAL A 39 -7.57 6.10 18.01
CA VAL A 39 -6.64 6.12 16.87
C VAL A 39 -7.11 5.09 15.86
N GLY A 40 -7.84 5.54 14.85
CA GLY A 40 -8.37 4.70 13.78
C GLY A 40 -7.32 4.43 12.71
N VAL A 41 -6.98 3.17 12.50
CA VAL A 41 -6.05 2.72 11.45
C VAL A 41 -6.80 2.59 10.13
N ILE A 42 -6.49 3.42 9.15
CA ILE A 42 -7.19 3.46 7.85
C ILE A 42 -6.55 2.53 6.83
N HIS A 43 -5.24 2.52 6.79
CA HIS A 43 -4.44 1.64 5.94
C HIS A 43 -3.20 1.18 6.70
N ARG A 44 -2.43 0.27 6.11
CA ARG A 44 -1.26 -0.31 6.79
C ARG A 44 -0.04 -0.26 5.89
N LEU A 45 1.10 -0.03 6.52
CA LEU A 45 2.42 -0.36 6.00
C LEU A 45 2.98 -1.55 6.78
N ASP A 46 3.71 -2.41 6.12
CA ASP A 46 4.45 -3.49 6.80
C ASP A 46 5.44 -2.90 7.80
N THR A 47 5.76 -3.62 8.87
CA THR A 47 6.64 -3.12 9.94
C THR A 47 7.99 -2.61 9.41
N GLY A 48 8.58 -3.31 8.43
CA GLY A 48 9.86 -2.90 7.81
C GLY A 48 9.74 -1.79 6.77
N VAL A 49 8.54 -1.28 6.48
CA VAL A 49 8.30 -0.22 5.49
C VAL A 49 8.13 1.12 6.19
N SER A 50 8.80 2.15 5.69
CA SER A 50 8.63 3.54 6.13
C SER A 50 7.73 4.31 5.18
N GLY A 51 7.15 5.43 5.65
CA GLY A 51 6.41 6.35 4.80
C GLY A 51 5.15 6.94 5.41
N LEU A 52 4.41 7.67 4.58
CA LEU A 52 3.24 8.43 4.99
C LEU A 52 2.09 7.52 5.43
N MET A 53 1.52 7.86 6.57
CA MET A 53 0.31 7.22 7.07
C MET A 53 -0.66 8.24 7.61
N VAL A 54 -1.96 8.01 7.38
CA VAL A 54 -3.06 8.74 7.98
C VAL A 54 -3.75 7.89 9.03
N TYR A 55 -4.03 8.49 10.17
CA TYR A 55 -4.83 7.92 11.25
C TYR A 55 -5.99 8.84 11.57
N ALA A 56 -7.16 8.26 11.82
CA ALA A 56 -8.33 9.03 12.24
C ALA A 56 -8.35 9.20 13.77
N LYS A 57 -8.66 10.41 14.22
CA LYS A 57 -8.85 10.74 15.65
C LYS A 57 -10.30 10.59 16.08
N THR A 58 -11.24 10.51 15.11
CA THR A 58 -12.67 10.38 15.35
C THR A 58 -13.27 9.23 14.54
N PRO A 59 -14.38 8.61 15.02
CA PRO A 59 -15.09 7.57 14.26
C PRO A 59 -15.61 8.06 12.90
N GLN A 60 -16.04 9.33 12.82
CA GLN A 60 -16.54 9.93 11.59
C GLN A 60 -15.43 10.04 10.54
N ALA A 61 -14.25 10.52 10.93
CA ALA A 61 -13.09 10.58 10.04
C ALA A 61 -12.64 9.17 9.61
N ALA A 62 -12.66 8.20 10.53
CA ALA A 62 -12.34 6.82 10.21
C ALA A 62 -13.29 6.24 9.15
N ALA A 63 -14.59 6.47 9.30
CA ALA A 63 -15.60 6.03 8.33
C ALA A 63 -15.42 6.71 6.96
N ALA A 64 -15.18 8.03 6.93
CA ALA A 64 -14.97 8.79 5.70
C ALA A 64 -13.72 8.30 4.94
N LEU A 65 -12.57 8.21 5.60
CA LEU A 65 -11.33 7.75 4.99
C LEU A 65 -11.41 6.28 4.53
N SER A 66 -12.07 5.41 5.31
CA SER A 66 -12.26 4.01 4.92
C SER A 66 -13.14 3.87 3.67
N ARG A 67 -14.15 4.71 3.51
CA ARG A 67 -14.95 4.78 2.27
C ARG A 67 -14.10 5.18 1.08
N GLN A 68 -13.26 6.23 1.20
CA GLN A 68 -12.35 6.64 0.13
C GLN A 68 -11.41 5.50 -0.31
N VAL A 69 -10.83 4.77 0.65
CA VAL A 69 -9.98 3.60 0.34
C VAL A 69 -10.75 2.52 -0.42
N THR A 70 -12.00 2.27 -0.06
CA THR A 70 -12.85 1.28 -0.74
C THR A 70 -13.25 1.74 -2.14
N GLN A 71 -13.70 2.97 -2.28
CA GLN A 71 -14.08 3.58 -3.56
C GLN A 71 -12.93 3.60 -4.56
N SER A 72 -11.70 3.89 -4.11
CA SER A 72 -10.52 3.85 -4.99
C SER A 72 -10.28 2.49 -5.63
N GLN A 73 -10.62 1.40 -4.93
CA GLN A 73 -10.51 0.04 -5.48
C GLN A 73 -11.65 -0.25 -6.49
N GLN A 74 -12.84 0.30 -6.28
CA GLN A 74 -13.97 0.19 -7.18
C GLN A 74 -13.72 0.95 -8.48
N VAL A 75 -13.33 2.22 -8.40
CA VAL A 75 -13.00 3.04 -9.58
C VAL A 75 -11.99 2.35 -10.48
N TYR A 76 -10.95 1.74 -9.90
CA TYR A 76 -9.99 0.98 -10.71
C TYR A 76 -10.63 -0.24 -11.38
N ALA A 77 -11.49 -0.97 -10.69
CA ALA A 77 -12.18 -2.14 -11.24
C ALA A 77 -13.13 -1.76 -12.40
N GLU A 78 -13.77 -0.60 -12.32
CA GLU A 78 -14.61 -0.03 -13.37
C GLU A 78 -13.80 0.38 -14.61
N GLN A 79 -12.70 1.11 -14.41
CA GLN A 79 -11.79 1.52 -15.48
C GLN A 79 -11.19 0.34 -16.24
N ASP A 80 -10.99 -0.78 -15.56
CA ASP A 80 -10.48 -2.03 -16.14
C ASP A 80 -11.61 -2.94 -16.71
N GLY A 81 -12.85 -2.46 -16.74
CA GLY A 81 -14.00 -3.15 -17.34
C GLY A 81 -14.48 -4.37 -16.55
N ARG A 82 -14.15 -4.46 -15.26
CA ARG A 82 -14.48 -5.60 -14.37
C ARG A 82 -15.63 -5.34 -13.41
N ALA A 83 -16.07 -4.13 -13.31
CA ALA A 83 -17.24 -3.74 -12.55
C ALA A 83 -18.13 -2.83 -13.41
N GLU A 84 -19.44 -2.94 -13.23
CA GLU A 84 -20.37 -1.96 -13.78
C GLU A 84 -20.09 -0.60 -13.13
N PRO A 85 -20.17 0.51 -13.91
CA PRO A 85 -19.99 1.84 -13.36
C PRO A 85 -21.02 2.08 -12.26
N ASP A 86 -20.55 2.37 -11.05
CA ASP A 86 -21.43 2.85 -9.99
C ASP A 86 -21.86 4.29 -10.36
N ALA A 87 -23.16 4.55 -10.38
CA ALA A 87 -23.75 5.83 -10.80
C ALA A 87 -23.40 7.01 -9.87
N GLY A 88 -22.62 6.78 -8.83
CA GLY A 88 -22.14 7.80 -7.89
C GLY A 88 -20.73 8.25 -8.21
N THR A 89 -20.58 9.45 -8.81
CA THR A 89 -19.27 10.12 -8.85
C THR A 89 -18.80 10.35 -7.41
N PRO A 90 -17.61 9.88 -7.01
CA PRO A 90 -17.14 10.14 -5.65
C PRO A 90 -16.97 11.65 -5.44
N ASP A 91 -17.58 12.20 -4.39
CA ASP A 91 -17.45 13.62 -4.00
C ASP A 91 -16.02 14.00 -3.58
N ALA A 92 -15.11 13.03 -3.48
CA ALA A 92 -13.75 13.21 -3.05
C ALA A 92 -12.77 12.48 -3.97
N PRO A 93 -11.54 13.02 -4.15
CA PRO A 93 -10.51 12.36 -4.94
C PRO A 93 -10.19 10.98 -4.35
N PRO A 94 -9.80 9.99 -5.20
CA PRO A 94 -9.51 8.64 -4.76
C PRO A 94 -8.30 8.61 -3.81
N PHE A 95 -8.33 7.68 -2.85
CA PHE A 95 -7.20 7.42 -1.96
C PHE A 95 -6.14 6.61 -2.70
N VAL A 96 -5.15 7.29 -3.27
CA VAL A 96 -4.08 6.68 -4.06
C VAL A 96 -2.94 6.21 -3.14
N LYS A 97 -2.53 4.94 -3.29
CA LYS A 97 -1.40 4.34 -2.56
C LYS A 97 -0.20 4.22 -3.48
N GLN A 98 0.78 5.08 -3.28
CA GLN A 98 2.03 5.09 -4.06
C GLN A 98 3.19 4.62 -3.19
N TYR A 99 4.09 3.85 -3.80
CA TYR A 99 5.27 3.30 -3.15
C TYR A 99 6.48 3.48 -4.04
N ARG A 100 7.63 3.53 -3.42
CA ARG A 100 8.91 3.45 -4.09
C ARG A 100 9.67 2.24 -3.56
N ALA A 101 10.16 1.41 -4.46
CA ALA A 101 10.84 0.18 -4.09
C ALA A 101 12.18 0.07 -4.79
N LEU A 102 13.21 -0.34 -4.04
CA LEU A 102 14.48 -0.78 -4.61
C LEU A 102 14.39 -2.29 -4.84
N ILE A 103 14.53 -2.70 -6.09
CA ILE A 103 14.45 -4.10 -6.52
C ILE A 103 15.79 -4.56 -7.10
N THR A 104 16.08 -5.87 -7.04
CA THR A 104 17.23 -6.45 -7.74
C THR A 104 16.96 -6.54 -9.23
N GLY A 105 17.98 -6.32 -10.06
CA GLY A 105 17.89 -6.41 -11.52
C GLY A 105 17.32 -5.16 -12.19
N GLY A 106 17.25 -5.19 -13.50
CA GLY A 106 16.72 -4.13 -14.37
C GLY A 106 15.52 -4.60 -15.19
N PRO A 107 14.97 -3.71 -16.03
CA PRO A 107 13.96 -4.09 -17.01
C PRO A 107 14.48 -5.17 -17.96
N ASP A 108 13.64 -6.16 -18.27
CA ASP A 108 13.91 -7.21 -19.24
C ASP A 108 12.62 -7.59 -20.00
N GLU A 109 12.68 -8.64 -20.83
CA GLU A 109 11.50 -9.11 -21.58
C GLU A 109 10.35 -9.59 -20.66
N LYS A 110 10.65 -9.99 -19.42
CA LYS A 110 9.66 -10.48 -18.45
C LYS A 110 9.14 -9.39 -17.54
N LEU A 111 9.93 -8.35 -17.33
CA LEU A 111 9.53 -7.14 -16.60
C LEU A 111 9.92 -5.92 -17.43
N PRO A 112 9.05 -5.44 -18.32
CA PRO A 112 9.26 -4.17 -19.04
C PRO A 112 9.51 -3.00 -18.10
N ALA A 113 9.97 -1.86 -18.65
CA ALA A 113 10.22 -0.66 -17.86
C ALA A 113 8.96 -0.11 -17.14
N GLU A 114 7.78 -0.45 -17.65
CA GLU A 114 6.50 -0.12 -17.01
C GLU A 114 5.46 -1.20 -17.33
N GLY A 115 4.45 -1.33 -16.48
CA GLY A 115 3.38 -2.30 -16.69
C GLY A 115 2.48 -2.50 -15.50
N VAL A 116 1.55 -3.43 -15.67
CA VAL A 116 0.58 -3.86 -14.64
C VAL A 116 0.90 -5.29 -14.22
N LEU A 117 1.09 -5.50 -12.91
CA LEU A 117 1.20 -6.83 -12.34
C LEU A 117 -0.16 -7.24 -11.77
N ARG A 118 -0.66 -8.38 -12.28
CA ARG A 118 -1.93 -8.97 -11.86
C ARG A 118 -1.68 -10.42 -11.45
N ASP A 119 -1.98 -10.75 -10.21
CA ASP A 119 -1.79 -12.08 -9.65
C ASP A 119 -2.95 -12.44 -8.73
N TYR A 120 -3.19 -13.73 -8.54
CA TYR A 120 -4.04 -14.26 -7.49
C TYR A 120 -3.20 -14.64 -6.29
N LEU A 121 -3.45 -14.02 -5.13
CA LEU A 121 -2.68 -14.26 -3.91
C LEU A 121 -3.49 -15.05 -2.90
N PHE A 122 -2.88 -16.08 -2.34
CA PHE A 122 -3.40 -16.85 -1.22
C PHE A 122 -2.59 -16.57 0.05
N LYS A 123 -3.30 -16.20 1.13
CA LYS A 123 -2.70 -16.03 2.45
C LYS A 123 -2.92 -17.30 3.27
N ASP A 124 -1.86 -18.04 3.54
CA ASP A 124 -1.86 -19.11 4.52
C ASP A 124 -1.63 -18.52 5.92
N SER A 125 -2.73 -18.32 6.64
CA SER A 125 -2.68 -17.72 7.98
C SER A 125 -1.99 -18.63 9.01
N ARG A 126 -1.96 -19.96 8.79
CA ARG A 126 -1.30 -20.91 9.69
C ARG A 126 0.21 -20.82 9.57
N LYS A 127 0.71 -20.58 8.35
CA LYS A 127 2.15 -20.47 8.06
C LYS A 127 2.64 -19.01 8.02
N GLY A 128 1.74 -18.02 8.16
CA GLY A 128 2.06 -16.61 8.05
C GLY A 128 2.61 -16.20 6.67
N ARG A 129 2.32 -16.97 5.61
CA ARG A 129 2.88 -16.77 4.27
C ARG A 129 1.81 -16.39 3.26
N VAL A 130 2.23 -15.56 2.28
CA VAL A 130 1.44 -15.21 1.10
C VAL A 130 2.20 -15.68 -0.13
N PHE A 131 1.50 -16.29 -1.07
CA PHE A 131 2.09 -16.76 -2.32
C PHE A 131 1.10 -16.67 -3.49
N PRO A 132 1.59 -16.54 -4.73
CA PRO A 132 0.74 -16.51 -5.90
C PRO A 132 0.20 -17.91 -6.20
N VAL A 133 -1.01 -17.94 -6.75
CA VAL A 133 -1.67 -19.16 -7.22
C VAL A 133 -2.22 -18.93 -8.64
N SER A 134 -2.33 -20.00 -9.43
CA SER A 134 -2.74 -19.91 -10.84
C SER A 134 -4.24 -19.70 -11.05
N ARG A 135 -5.08 -19.99 -10.06
CA ARG A 135 -6.54 -19.96 -10.22
C ARG A 135 -7.23 -19.35 -9.00
N PRO A 136 -8.33 -18.60 -9.20
CA PRO A 136 -9.18 -18.15 -8.12
C PRO A 136 -9.84 -19.34 -7.42
N ARG A 137 -9.90 -19.30 -6.09
CA ARG A 137 -10.63 -20.24 -5.22
C ARG A 137 -10.94 -19.58 -3.90
N LYS A 138 -11.69 -20.24 -3.03
CA LYS A 138 -12.02 -19.69 -1.71
C LYS A 138 -10.75 -19.28 -0.94
N GLY A 139 -10.71 -18.05 -0.44
CA GLY A 139 -9.59 -17.47 0.30
C GLY A 139 -8.49 -16.87 -0.57
N VAL A 140 -8.55 -17.01 -1.89
CA VAL A 140 -7.66 -16.34 -2.84
C VAL A 140 -8.21 -14.95 -3.15
N LYS A 141 -7.33 -13.96 -3.26
CA LYS A 141 -7.70 -12.58 -3.61
C LYS A 141 -6.85 -12.10 -4.78
N GLU A 142 -7.48 -11.39 -5.70
CA GLU A 142 -6.75 -10.72 -6.77
C GLU A 142 -5.92 -9.57 -6.21
N ALA A 143 -4.72 -9.40 -6.76
CA ALA A 143 -3.75 -8.37 -6.42
C ALA A 143 -3.31 -7.66 -7.70
N VAL A 144 -3.50 -6.35 -7.75
CA VAL A 144 -3.17 -5.52 -8.92
C VAL A 144 -2.38 -4.31 -8.48
N LEU A 145 -1.26 -4.09 -9.17
CA LEU A 145 -0.45 -2.88 -9.07
C LEU A 145 0.04 -2.46 -10.45
N GLU A 146 0.26 -1.18 -10.61
CA GLU A 146 1.05 -0.59 -11.69
C GLU A 146 2.45 -0.26 -11.20
N TYR A 147 3.44 -0.37 -12.08
CA TYR A 147 4.80 0.03 -11.77
C TYR A 147 5.45 0.72 -12.97
N ARG A 148 6.44 1.54 -12.66
CA ARG A 148 7.36 2.14 -13.61
C ARG A 148 8.77 2.13 -13.02
N ILE A 149 9.74 1.66 -13.78
CA ILE A 149 11.16 1.75 -13.42
C ILE A 149 11.60 3.19 -13.60
N ALA A 150 11.90 3.87 -12.51
CA ALA A 150 12.30 5.27 -12.48
C ALA A 150 13.80 5.43 -12.76
N ALA A 151 14.61 4.47 -12.35
CA ALA A 151 16.04 4.43 -12.59
C ALA A 151 16.57 3.01 -12.48
N THR A 152 17.66 2.72 -13.20
CA THR A 152 18.41 1.47 -13.09
C THR A 152 19.88 1.81 -12.84
N ALA A 153 20.56 1.08 -11.97
CA ALA A 153 21.99 1.22 -11.74
C ALA A 153 22.76 0.88 -13.02
N GLU A 154 23.93 1.50 -13.21
CA GLU A 154 24.75 1.34 -14.44
C GLU A 154 25.13 -0.12 -14.72
N ASP A 155 25.35 -0.90 -13.65
CA ASP A 155 25.66 -2.32 -13.72
C ASP A 155 24.42 -3.23 -13.87
N GLY A 156 23.22 -2.63 -13.91
CA GLY A 156 21.95 -3.36 -13.96
C GLY A 156 21.59 -4.18 -12.71
N ALA A 157 22.39 -4.07 -11.63
CA ALA A 157 22.18 -4.89 -10.43
C ALA A 157 20.91 -4.51 -9.65
N PHE A 158 20.49 -3.25 -9.74
CA PHE A 158 19.34 -2.71 -8.99
C PHE A 158 18.54 -1.73 -9.84
N SER A 159 17.25 -1.65 -9.54
CA SER A 159 16.37 -0.64 -10.11
C SER A 159 15.48 -0.02 -9.05
N LEU A 160 15.14 1.25 -9.25
CA LEU A 160 14.17 1.98 -8.47
C LEU A 160 12.82 1.94 -9.19
N ALA A 161 11.81 1.37 -8.56
CA ALA A 161 10.47 1.27 -9.11
C ALA A 161 9.50 2.19 -8.37
N ASP A 162 8.78 3.03 -9.10
CA ASP A 162 7.58 3.72 -8.63
C ASP A 162 6.39 2.80 -8.83
N ILE A 163 5.55 2.65 -7.82
CA ILE A 163 4.47 1.65 -7.77
C ILE A 163 3.18 2.31 -7.31
N THR A 164 2.09 2.06 -8.03
CA THR A 164 0.73 2.42 -7.61
C THR A 164 -0.06 1.16 -7.28
N LEU A 165 -0.57 1.05 -6.04
CA LEU A 165 -1.38 -0.09 -5.63
C LEU A 165 -2.87 0.17 -5.90
N HIS A 166 -3.48 -0.66 -6.73
CA HIS A 166 -4.94 -0.70 -6.94
C HIS A 166 -5.64 -1.60 -5.93
N THR A 167 -4.93 -2.58 -5.38
CA THR A 167 -5.40 -3.44 -4.29
C THR A 167 -4.43 -3.38 -3.12
N GLY A 168 -4.86 -3.76 -1.90
CA GLY A 168 -4.03 -3.74 -0.69
C GLY A 168 -3.94 -5.13 -0.04
N ARG A 169 -3.24 -6.08 -0.66
CA ARG A 169 -3.06 -7.43 -0.11
C ARG A 169 -1.82 -7.49 0.78
N THR A 170 -1.83 -8.38 1.76
CA THR A 170 -0.67 -8.60 2.65
C THR A 170 0.57 -8.90 1.82
N HIS A 171 1.66 -8.16 2.05
CA HIS A 171 2.95 -8.29 1.34
C HIS A 171 2.84 -8.24 -0.19
N GLN A 172 1.85 -7.54 -0.73
CA GLN A 172 1.50 -7.57 -2.16
C GLN A 172 2.70 -7.28 -3.06
N ILE A 173 3.34 -6.13 -2.90
CA ILE A 173 4.49 -5.71 -3.72
C ILE A 173 5.58 -6.77 -3.65
N ARG A 174 5.94 -7.20 -2.44
CA ARG A 174 6.98 -8.21 -2.22
C ARG A 174 6.69 -9.51 -2.96
N VAL A 175 5.47 -10.04 -2.86
CA VAL A 175 5.09 -11.31 -3.48
C VAL A 175 5.03 -11.21 -4.99
N GLN A 176 4.48 -10.12 -5.53
CA GLN A 176 4.34 -9.92 -6.98
C GLN A 176 5.69 -9.74 -7.68
N PHE A 177 6.63 -9.01 -7.10
CA PHE A 177 7.98 -8.92 -7.65
C PHE A 177 8.78 -10.21 -7.45
N ALA A 178 8.70 -10.85 -6.28
CA ALA A 178 9.39 -12.11 -6.01
C ALA A 178 8.94 -13.25 -6.93
N SER A 179 7.66 -13.29 -7.34
CA SER A 179 7.16 -14.28 -8.31
C SER A 179 7.79 -14.13 -9.71
N ARG A 180 8.38 -12.97 -9.98
CA ARG A 180 9.13 -12.66 -11.21
C ARG A 180 10.64 -12.69 -11.01
N LYS A 181 11.10 -13.34 -9.92
CA LYS A 181 12.51 -13.49 -9.52
C LYS A 181 13.24 -12.19 -9.17
N LEU A 182 12.48 -11.15 -8.82
CA LEU A 182 13.00 -9.87 -8.38
C LEU A 182 12.84 -9.76 -6.86
N SER A 183 13.94 -9.52 -6.15
CA SER A 183 13.90 -9.34 -4.70
C SER A 183 13.74 -7.86 -4.37
N LEU A 184 12.90 -7.58 -3.38
CA LEU A 184 12.81 -6.25 -2.79
C LEU A 184 13.92 -6.08 -1.75
N ILE A 185 14.70 -5.03 -1.91
CA ILE A 185 15.73 -4.63 -0.96
C ILE A 185 15.13 -3.65 0.04
N HIS A 186 14.37 -2.68 -0.44
CA HIS A 186 13.70 -1.68 0.39
C HIS A 186 12.41 -1.20 -0.26
N ILE A 187 11.39 -0.91 0.56
CA ILE A 187 10.14 -0.26 0.13
C ILE A 187 9.90 0.96 1.01
N SER A 188 9.54 2.07 0.40
CA SER A 188 9.02 3.25 1.10
C SER A 188 7.81 3.83 0.40
N GLU A 189 6.95 4.49 1.15
CA GLU A 189 5.92 5.35 0.58
C GLU A 189 6.55 6.73 0.34
N PRO A 190 6.53 7.26 -0.90
CA PRO A 190 7.22 8.50 -1.21
C PRO A 190 6.60 9.67 -0.46
N THR A 191 7.41 10.39 0.29
CA THR A 191 7.09 11.71 0.80
C THR A 191 7.32 12.70 -0.34
N ARG A 192 6.28 13.34 -0.87
CA ARG A 192 6.46 14.51 -1.72
C ARG A 192 7.12 15.60 -0.87
N ARG A 193 8.41 15.83 -1.08
CA ARG A 193 9.01 17.11 -0.70
C ARG A 193 8.64 18.09 -1.81
N SER A 194 7.83 19.07 -1.47
CA SER A 194 7.65 20.30 -2.26
C SER A 194 8.94 21.09 -2.25
#